data_56c30c3c54e77a5805bbb5ebebe4c4a8
#
_entry.id   56c30c3c54e77a5805bbb5ebebe4c4a8
#
_cell.length_a   1.000
_cell.length_b   1.000
_cell.length_c   1.000
_cell.angle_alpha   90.00
_cell.angle_beta   90.00
_cell.angle_gamma   90.00
#
_symmetry.space_group_name_H-M   'P 1'
#
loop_
_entity.id
_entity.type
_entity.pdbx_description
1 polymer ?
#
loop_
_entity_poly.entity_id
_entity_poly.type
_entity_poly.pdbx_seq_one_letter_code
_entity_poly.pdbx_strand_id
1 'polypeptide(L)'
;MDENTKRAGMMQKVIVVLLIANLFATGILGFYTVSRIHGIHEIEEDMDSMYDPAEKYTIYIGLNDKDTYEQIISTEDGIRMVNEICSRYVDGYTMQTAKGGWVDEKNILTEENTLIYSFYGASEEQIMQIMDDVLKELNQNSILLTYGQENSAYYYGHEKEGQDD
;
A
#
# COMPACT_ATOMS: atom_id res chain seq x y z
N MET A 1 -56.22 41.16 -35.89
CA MET A 1 -54.92 40.76 -35.26
C MET A 1 -54.15 40.05 -36.36
N ASP A 2 -53.07 40.65 -36.81
CA ASP A 2 -52.32 40.24 -37.99
C ASP A 2 -51.61 38.87 -37.76
N GLU A 3 -51.50 38.09 -38.81
CA GLU A 3 -50.93 36.71 -38.77
C GLU A 3 -49.47 36.69 -38.26
N ASN A 4 -48.77 37.76 -38.53
CA ASN A 4 -47.41 37.99 -38.04
C ASN A 4 -47.33 38.13 -36.52
N THR A 5 -48.33 38.78 -35.91
CA THR A 5 -48.43 38.93 -34.43
C THR A 5 -48.77 37.59 -33.75
N LYS A 6 -49.56 36.74 -34.39
CA LYS A 6 -49.85 35.40 -33.89
C LYS A 6 -48.65 34.48 -33.97
N ARG A 7 -47.86 34.53 -35.05
CA ARG A 7 -46.61 33.78 -35.24
C ARG A 7 -45.54 34.21 -34.24
N ALA A 8 -45.36 35.53 -34.02
CA ALA A 8 -44.43 36.05 -33.02
C ALA A 8 -44.78 35.57 -31.60
N GLY A 9 -46.07 35.62 -31.22
CA GLY A 9 -46.54 35.15 -29.91
C GLY A 9 -46.37 33.64 -29.72
N MET A 10 -46.53 32.84 -30.78
CA MET A 10 -46.31 31.39 -30.72
C MET A 10 -44.82 31.07 -30.60
N MET A 11 -43.96 31.76 -31.32
CA MET A 11 -42.52 31.60 -31.26
C MET A 11 -41.96 31.98 -29.90
N GLN A 12 -42.49 33.05 -29.28
CA GLN A 12 -42.13 33.48 -27.94
C GLN A 12 -42.47 32.39 -26.86
N LYS A 13 -43.67 31.77 -27.00
CA LYS A 13 -44.06 30.67 -26.12
C LYS A 13 -43.16 29.42 -26.25
N VAL A 14 -42.76 29.10 -27.50
CA VAL A 14 -41.87 27.96 -27.75
C VAL A 14 -40.48 28.24 -27.14
N ILE A 15 -39.94 29.45 -27.27
CA ILE A 15 -38.66 29.84 -26.67
C ILE A 15 -38.71 29.73 -25.15
N VAL A 16 -39.79 30.20 -24.52
CA VAL A 16 -39.95 30.10 -23.05
C VAL A 16 -40.03 28.64 -22.60
N VAL A 17 -40.72 27.77 -23.31
CA VAL A 17 -40.78 26.34 -22.99
C VAL A 17 -39.43 25.67 -23.12
N LEU A 18 -38.65 26.01 -24.17
CA LEU A 18 -37.30 25.47 -24.36
C LEU A 18 -36.33 25.96 -23.26
N LEU A 19 -36.45 27.21 -22.83
CA LEU A 19 -35.63 27.76 -21.74
C LEU A 19 -35.94 27.07 -20.41
N ILE A 20 -37.21 26.83 -20.12
CA ILE A 20 -37.63 26.07 -18.90
C ILE A 20 -37.14 24.65 -18.96
N ALA A 21 -37.27 23.95 -20.10
CA ALA A 21 -36.79 22.59 -20.27
C ALA A 21 -35.26 22.49 -20.07
N ASN A 22 -34.52 23.47 -20.60
CA ASN A 22 -33.06 23.55 -20.43
C ASN A 22 -32.67 23.79 -18.96
N LEU A 23 -33.41 24.66 -18.25
CA LEU A 23 -33.18 24.92 -16.83
C LEU A 23 -33.42 23.65 -15.96
N PHE A 24 -34.45 22.87 -16.28
CA PHE A 24 -34.71 21.59 -15.61
C PHE A 24 -33.61 20.55 -15.92
N ALA A 25 -33.19 20.44 -17.18
CA ALA A 25 -32.14 19.51 -17.57
C ALA A 25 -30.80 19.81 -16.88
N THR A 26 -30.41 21.10 -16.82
CA THR A 26 -29.19 21.53 -16.11
C THR A 26 -29.31 21.35 -14.61
N GLY A 27 -30.46 21.56 -14.00
CA GLY A 27 -30.72 21.30 -12.58
C GLY A 27 -30.59 19.82 -12.22
N ILE A 28 -31.17 18.93 -13.04
CA ILE A 28 -31.07 17.48 -12.87
C ILE A 28 -29.61 17.01 -13.01
N LEU A 29 -28.90 17.51 -14.02
CA LEU A 29 -27.50 17.16 -14.23
C LEU A 29 -26.62 17.66 -13.09
N GLY A 30 -26.86 18.88 -12.59
CA GLY A 30 -26.16 19.43 -11.42
C GLY A 30 -26.41 18.62 -10.15
N PHE A 31 -27.66 18.21 -9.90
CA PHE A 31 -27.98 17.35 -8.76
C PHE A 31 -27.29 15.98 -8.87
N TYR A 32 -27.28 15.40 -10.06
CA TYR A 32 -26.62 14.09 -10.29
C TYR A 32 -25.10 14.16 -10.06
N THR A 33 -24.45 15.25 -10.51
CA THR A 33 -23.01 15.46 -10.29
C THR A 33 -22.68 15.69 -8.82
N VAL A 34 -23.45 16.50 -8.11
CA VAL A 34 -23.26 16.75 -6.66
C VAL A 34 -23.46 15.48 -5.85
N SER A 35 -24.51 14.68 -6.15
CA SER A 35 -24.75 13.39 -5.46
C SER A 35 -23.61 12.38 -5.71
N ARG A 36 -23.04 12.37 -6.91
CA ARG A 36 -21.88 11.51 -7.21
C ARG A 36 -20.63 11.94 -6.46
N ILE A 37 -20.37 13.24 -6.36
CA ILE A 37 -19.23 13.80 -5.63
C ILE A 37 -19.37 13.51 -4.13
N HIS A 38 -20.58 13.64 -3.55
CA HIS A 38 -20.82 13.28 -2.15
C HIS A 38 -20.56 11.80 -1.87
N GLY A 39 -21.05 10.90 -2.72
CA GLY A 39 -20.82 9.47 -2.55
C GLY A 39 -19.36 9.06 -2.68
N ILE A 40 -18.57 9.76 -3.49
CA ILE A 40 -17.11 9.53 -3.58
C ILE A 40 -16.43 10.04 -2.31
N HIS A 41 -16.83 11.17 -1.77
CA HIS A 41 -16.23 11.76 -0.57
C HIS A 41 -16.49 10.91 0.68
N GLU A 42 -17.71 10.36 0.82
CA GLU A 42 -18.02 9.41 1.92
C GLU A 42 -17.16 8.13 1.84
N ILE A 43 -16.90 7.60 0.63
CA ILE A 43 -16.03 6.42 0.45
C ILE A 43 -14.56 6.76 0.78
N GLU A 44 -14.07 7.95 0.43
CA GLU A 44 -12.72 8.39 0.76
C GLU A 44 -12.54 8.61 2.27
N GLU A 45 -13.52 9.19 2.96
CA GLU A 45 -13.48 9.35 4.42
C GLU A 45 -13.52 8.01 5.16
N ASP A 46 -14.32 7.04 4.71
CA ASP A 46 -14.38 5.70 5.28
C ASP A 46 -13.07 4.92 5.05
N MET A 47 -12.46 5.08 3.90
CA MET A 47 -11.15 4.45 3.62
C MET A 47 -10.03 5.09 4.44
N ASP A 48 -9.97 6.41 4.56
CA ASP A 48 -8.96 7.10 5.36
C ASP A 48 -9.09 6.76 6.86
N SER A 49 -10.30 6.52 7.37
CA SER A 49 -10.53 6.11 8.75
C SER A 49 -10.13 4.66 9.05
N MET A 50 -9.98 3.82 8.03
CA MET A 50 -9.60 2.42 8.17
C MET A 50 -8.08 2.24 8.37
N TYR A 51 -7.28 3.20 7.89
CA TYR A 51 -5.82 3.06 7.89
C TYR A 51 -5.18 3.87 9.00
N ASP A 52 -4.30 3.22 9.76
CA ASP A 52 -3.41 3.87 10.71
C ASP A 52 -1.99 3.95 10.12
N PRO A 53 -1.27 5.07 10.35
CA PRO A 53 0.15 5.15 10.02
C PRO A 53 0.92 4.12 10.84
N ALA A 54 1.61 3.21 10.18
CA ALA A 54 2.44 2.20 10.81
C ALA A 54 3.90 2.35 10.37
N GLU A 55 4.80 2.18 11.31
CA GLU A 55 6.22 2.07 11.03
C GLU A 55 6.52 0.72 10.40
N LYS A 56 7.22 0.76 9.27
CA LYS A 56 7.67 -0.43 8.57
C LYS A 56 9.18 -0.46 8.49
N TYR A 57 9.75 -1.52 8.99
CA TYR A 57 11.16 -1.86 8.83
C TYR A 57 11.29 -2.99 7.81
N THR A 58 12.27 -2.89 6.93
CA THR A 58 12.60 -3.98 6.01
C THR A 58 14.10 -4.20 6.01
N ILE A 59 14.54 -5.42 6.29
CA ILE A 59 15.94 -5.82 6.27
C ILE A 59 16.20 -6.73 5.07
N TYR A 60 17.37 -6.55 4.45
CA TYR A 60 17.85 -7.33 3.32
C TYR A 60 19.14 -8.03 3.73
N ILE A 61 19.11 -9.34 3.77
CA ILE A 61 20.17 -10.19 4.30
C ILE A 61 20.74 -10.99 3.12
N GLY A 62 21.98 -10.68 2.72
CA GLY A 62 22.72 -11.52 1.78
C GLY A 62 23.08 -12.85 2.43
N LEU A 63 23.25 -13.91 1.64
CA LEU A 63 23.60 -15.23 2.14
C LEU A 63 25.05 -15.64 1.80
N ASN A 64 25.81 -14.78 1.12
CA ASN A 64 27.24 -15.03 0.92
C ASN A 64 28.00 -14.70 2.21
N ASP A 65 28.78 -15.67 2.67
CA ASP A 65 29.64 -15.54 3.84
C ASP A 65 30.70 -14.42 3.63
N LYS A 66 30.92 -13.58 4.64
CA LYS A 66 31.81 -12.40 4.55
C LYS A 66 33.28 -12.71 4.27
N ASP A 67 33.73 -13.91 4.65
CA ASP A 67 35.14 -14.28 4.54
C ASP A 67 35.44 -14.99 3.23
N THR A 68 34.48 -15.76 2.70
CA THR A 68 34.64 -16.56 1.48
C THR A 68 34.00 -15.96 0.26
N TYR A 69 33.01 -15.03 0.44
CA TYR A 69 32.17 -14.46 -0.62
C TYR A 69 31.33 -15.51 -1.36
N GLU A 70 31.14 -16.68 -0.77
CA GLU A 70 30.35 -17.77 -1.30
C GLU A 70 29.21 -18.11 -0.31
N GLN A 71 28.12 -18.63 -0.81
CA GLN A 71 27.02 -19.10 0.06
C GLN A 71 27.41 -20.45 0.68
N ILE A 72 27.69 -20.45 1.97
CA ILE A 72 28.06 -21.65 2.76
C ILE A 72 26.81 -22.31 3.35
N ILE A 73 25.82 -21.51 3.76
CA ILE A 73 24.58 -21.96 4.37
C ILE A 73 23.51 -22.06 3.28
N SER A 74 22.75 -23.17 3.24
CA SER A 74 21.65 -23.28 2.29
C SER A 74 20.60 -22.19 2.52
N THR A 75 19.87 -21.79 1.49
CA THR A 75 18.81 -20.77 1.62
C THR A 75 17.76 -21.21 2.65
N GLU A 76 17.40 -22.48 2.66
CA GLU A 76 16.45 -23.08 3.59
C GLU A 76 16.94 -23.02 5.05
N ASP A 77 18.21 -23.33 5.29
CA ASP A 77 18.81 -23.21 6.62
C ASP A 77 18.90 -21.74 7.06
N GLY A 78 19.29 -20.85 6.15
CA GLY A 78 19.31 -19.40 6.40
C GLY A 78 17.90 -18.88 6.82
N ILE A 79 16.86 -19.27 6.09
CA ILE A 79 15.47 -18.95 6.44
C ILE A 79 15.14 -19.46 7.84
N ARG A 80 15.44 -20.71 8.14
CA ARG A 80 15.16 -21.31 9.46
C ARG A 80 15.86 -20.54 10.59
N MET A 81 17.14 -20.23 10.43
CA MET A 81 17.94 -19.51 11.42
C MET A 81 17.38 -18.10 11.66
N VAL A 82 17.07 -17.34 10.59
CA VAL A 82 16.52 -15.99 10.73
C VAL A 82 15.11 -16.02 11.33
N ASN A 83 14.27 -16.99 10.96
CA ASN A 83 12.94 -17.17 11.57
C ASN A 83 13.04 -17.41 13.08
N GLU A 84 13.99 -18.26 13.53
CA GLU A 84 14.25 -18.51 14.95
C GLU A 84 14.74 -17.24 15.67
N ILE A 85 15.54 -16.39 15.00
CA ILE A 85 15.97 -15.11 15.54
C ILE A 85 14.78 -14.17 15.67
N CYS A 86 14.02 -13.94 14.58
CA CYS A 86 12.87 -13.03 14.58
C CYS A 86 11.85 -13.38 15.66
N SER A 87 11.53 -14.67 15.81
CA SER A 87 10.54 -15.14 16.80
C SER A 87 10.89 -14.87 18.27
N ARG A 88 12.12 -14.49 18.55
CA ARG A 88 12.56 -14.09 19.91
C ARG A 88 12.20 -12.64 20.24
N TYR A 89 12.02 -11.81 19.22
CA TYR A 89 11.94 -10.36 19.37
C TYR A 89 10.62 -9.76 18.90
N VAL A 90 9.93 -10.38 17.91
CA VAL A 90 8.72 -9.83 17.30
C VAL A 90 7.63 -10.89 17.17
N ASP A 91 6.38 -10.42 17.20
CA ASP A 91 5.20 -11.28 17.08
C ASP A 91 4.88 -11.68 15.64
N GLY A 92 5.40 -10.93 14.65
CA GLY A 92 5.14 -11.20 13.25
C GLY A 92 6.11 -10.54 12.28
N TYR A 93 6.26 -11.17 11.13
CA TYR A 93 7.05 -10.68 10.01
C TYR A 93 6.54 -11.26 8.70
N THR A 94 6.91 -10.63 7.59
CA THR A 94 6.74 -11.19 6.25
C THR A 94 8.11 -11.48 5.66
N MET A 95 8.33 -12.70 5.14
CA MET A 95 9.60 -13.11 4.54
C MET A 95 9.43 -13.39 3.05
N GLN A 96 10.43 -12.96 2.27
CA GLN A 96 10.56 -13.23 0.84
C GLN A 96 12.01 -13.60 0.52
N THR A 97 12.20 -14.38 -0.55
CA THR A 97 13.52 -14.64 -1.13
C THR A 97 13.71 -13.82 -2.39
N ALA A 98 14.93 -13.34 -2.61
CA ALA A 98 15.31 -12.57 -3.79
C ALA A 98 16.69 -12.96 -4.28
N LYS A 99 17.09 -12.40 -5.41
CA LYS A 99 18.46 -12.33 -5.87
C LYS A 99 18.96 -10.91 -5.72
N GLY A 100 20.07 -10.76 -5.04
CA GLY A 100 20.81 -9.52 -4.93
C GLY A 100 22.05 -9.53 -5.80
N GLY A 101 22.59 -8.36 -6.06
CA GLY A 101 23.87 -8.24 -6.75
C GLY A 101 24.52 -6.91 -6.42
N TRP A 102 25.83 -6.92 -6.29
CA TRP A 102 26.65 -5.74 -6.04
C TRP A 102 27.96 -5.81 -6.81
N VAL A 103 28.50 -4.65 -7.11
CA VAL A 103 29.77 -4.55 -7.85
C VAL A 103 30.87 -4.21 -6.84
N ASP A 104 31.90 -5.05 -6.81
CA ASP A 104 33.06 -4.87 -5.92
C ASP A 104 34.02 -3.76 -6.39
N GLU A 105 35.06 -3.49 -5.60
CA GLU A 105 36.10 -2.50 -5.91
C GLU A 105 36.87 -2.82 -7.18
N LYS A 106 36.87 -4.06 -7.66
CA LYS A 106 37.48 -4.51 -8.90
C LYS A 106 36.55 -4.47 -10.11
N ASN A 107 35.36 -3.90 -9.93
CA ASN A 107 34.30 -3.83 -10.94
C ASN A 107 33.76 -5.22 -11.37
N ILE A 108 33.77 -6.19 -10.43
CA ILE A 108 33.21 -7.53 -10.63
C ILE A 108 31.81 -7.59 -9.99
N LEU A 109 30.83 -8.01 -10.79
CA LEU A 109 29.49 -8.26 -10.29
C LEU A 109 29.48 -9.53 -9.44
N THR A 110 29.08 -9.42 -8.18
CA THR A 110 28.83 -10.54 -7.28
C THR A 110 27.33 -10.68 -7.10
N GLU A 111 26.78 -11.85 -7.39
CA GLU A 111 25.37 -12.17 -7.17
C GLU A 111 25.22 -13.05 -5.92
N GLU A 112 24.12 -12.85 -5.20
CA GLU A 112 23.83 -13.63 -4.00
C GLU A 112 22.32 -13.91 -3.84
N ASN A 113 22.01 -14.98 -3.11
CA ASN A 113 20.65 -15.16 -2.58
C ASN A 113 20.44 -14.18 -1.43
N THR A 114 19.27 -13.56 -1.39
CA THR A 114 18.92 -12.55 -0.40
C THR A 114 17.61 -12.93 0.29
N LEU A 115 17.58 -12.83 1.61
CA LEU A 115 16.36 -12.91 2.40
C LEU A 115 15.87 -11.50 2.71
N ILE A 116 14.59 -11.25 2.53
CA ILE A 116 13.94 -9.97 2.81
C ILE A 116 12.91 -10.19 3.91
N TYR A 117 13.06 -9.48 5.01
CA TYR A 117 12.11 -9.51 6.13
C TYR A 117 11.50 -8.13 6.33
N SER A 118 10.18 -8.07 6.36
CA SER A 118 9.42 -6.85 6.62
C SER A 118 8.65 -6.99 7.94
N PHE A 119 8.70 -5.93 8.75
CA PHE A 119 8.12 -5.88 10.08
C PHE A 119 7.20 -4.66 10.18
N TYR A 120 5.99 -4.85 10.70
CA TYR A 120 5.07 -3.80 11.09
C TYR A 120 4.88 -3.86 12.61
N GLY A 121 4.90 -2.69 13.26
CA GLY A 121 4.69 -2.59 14.70
C GLY A 121 5.87 -3.07 15.57
N ALA A 122 7.02 -3.36 14.97
CA ALA A 122 8.24 -3.62 15.72
C ALA A 122 8.90 -2.31 16.14
N SER A 123 9.57 -2.29 17.30
CA SER A 123 10.37 -1.16 17.71
C SER A 123 11.75 -1.18 17.04
N GLU A 124 12.39 -0.01 16.92
CA GLU A 124 13.76 0.11 16.43
C GLU A 124 14.73 -0.80 17.22
N GLU A 125 14.59 -0.87 18.55
CA GLU A 125 15.41 -1.71 19.40
C GLU A 125 15.29 -3.20 19.06
N GLN A 126 14.07 -3.70 18.81
CA GLN A 126 13.84 -5.08 18.38
C GLN A 126 14.50 -5.37 17.03
N ILE A 127 14.40 -4.44 16.08
CA ILE A 127 15.03 -4.59 14.75
C ILE A 127 16.56 -4.61 14.86
N MET A 128 17.14 -3.75 15.69
CA MET A 128 18.60 -3.75 15.93
C MET A 128 19.06 -5.06 16.54
N GLN A 129 18.35 -5.61 17.52
CA GLN A 129 18.67 -6.91 18.13
C GLN A 129 18.59 -8.07 17.12
N ILE A 130 17.57 -8.06 16.25
CA ILE A 130 17.45 -9.04 15.15
C ILE A 130 18.68 -8.94 14.23
N MET A 131 19.03 -7.72 13.79
CA MET A 131 20.17 -7.53 12.88
C MET A 131 21.49 -7.96 13.51
N ASP A 132 21.73 -7.64 14.78
CA ASP A 132 22.96 -8.03 15.49
C ASP A 132 23.10 -9.56 15.57
N ASP A 133 22.02 -10.27 15.90
CA ASP A 133 22.02 -11.73 15.94
C ASP A 133 22.20 -12.33 14.53
N VAL A 134 21.54 -11.78 13.53
CA VAL A 134 21.68 -12.25 12.14
C VAL A 134 23.09 -12.04 11.61
N LEU A 135 23.70 -10.87 11.84
CA LEU A 135 25.09 -10.59 11.44
C LEU A 135 26.05 -11.64 12.00
N LYS A 136 25.83 -12.02 13.25
CA LYS A 136 26.67 -12.99 13.95
C LYS A 136 26.43 -14.41 13.45
N GLU A 137 25.18 -14.85 13.41
CA GLU A 137 24.81 -16.25 13.12
C GLU A 137 25.04 -16.61 11.63
N LEU A 138 24.86 -15.66 10.72
CA LEU A 138 25.08 -15.86 9.28
C LEU A 138 26.45 -15.37 8.81
N ASN A 139 27.33 -14.95 9.71
CA ASN A 139 28.65 -14.41 9.40
C ASN A 139 28.64 -13.33 8.30
N GLN A 140 27.77 -12.31 8.48
CA GLN A 140 27.60 -11.22 7.53
C GLN A 140 28.38 -9.97 7.91
N ASN A 141 28.83 -9.17 6.92
CA ASN A 141 29.46 -7.87 7.16
C ASN A 141 28.44 -6.78 7.47
N SER A 142 27.30 -6.83 6.79
CA SER A 142 26.29 -5.78 6.87
C SER A 142 24.91 -6.32 6.47
N ILE A 143 23.88 -5.63 6.92
CA ILE A 143 22.49 -5.82 6.52
C ILE A 143 21.97 -4.48 6.06
N LEU A 144 21.33 -4.43 4.89
CA LEU A 144 20.64 -3.22 4.46
C LEU A 144 19.32 -3.13 5.24
N LEU A 145 19.11 -2.01 5.92
CA LEU A 145 17.87 -1.65 6.58
C LEU A 145 17.20 -0.52 5.81
N THR A 146 15.92 -0.66 5.53
CA THR A 146 15.05 0.45 5.10
C THR A 146 13.96 0.67 6.13
N TYR A 147 13.60 1.95 6.33
CA TYR A 147 12.58 2.39 7.25
C TYR A 147 11.65 3.39 6.56
N GLY A 148 10.36 3.30 6.86
CA GLY A 148 9.35 4.23 6.37
C GLY A 148 8.05 4.11 7.15
N GLN A 149 7.15 5.07 6.91
CA GLN A 149 5.76 4.99 7.38
C GLN A 149 4.88 4.62 6.20
N GLU A 150 3.98 3.67 6.43
CA GLU A 150 2.98 3.24 5.46
C GLU A 150 1.61 3.24 6.15
N ASN A 151 0.57 3.59 5.41
CA ASN A 151 -0.79 3.41 5.89
C ASN A 151 -1.13 1.92 5.84
N SER A 152 -1.50 1.35 6.97
CA SER A 152 -1.82 -0.06 7.09
C SER A 152 -3.08 -0.30 7.91
N ALA A 153 -3.79 -1.37 7.60
CA ALA A 153 -4.96 -1.80 8.36
C ALA A 153 -5.03 -3.32 8.43
N TYR A 154 -5.52 -3.83 9.56
CA TYR A 154 -5.90 -5.23 9.67
C TYR A 154 -7.37 -5.36 9.31
N TYR A 155 -7.68 -6.11 8.25
CA TYR A 155 -9.05 -6.35 7.83
C TYR A 155 -9.57 -7.66 8.46
N TYR A 156 -10.58 -7.56 9.30
CA TYR A 156 -11.20 -8.69 10.00
C TYR A 156 -12.47 -9.22 9.32
N GLY A 157 -12.80 -8.72 8.14
CA GLY A 157 -14.05 -9.05 7.44
C GLY A 157 -15.19 -8.12 7.84
N HIS A 158 -16.30 -8.19 7.11
CA HIS A 158 -17.54 -7.56 7.53
C HIS A 158 -18.20 -8.44 8.59
N GLU A 159 -18.46 -7.89 9.78
CA GLU A 159 -19.45 -8.50 10.68
C GLU A 159 -20.77 -8.58 9.91
N LYS A 160 -21.31 -9.77 9.73
CA LYS A 160 -22.68 -9.91 9.25
C LYS A 160 -23.56 -9.33 10.36
N GLU A 161 -24.05 -8.10 10.17
CA GLU A 161 -25.10 -7.55 11.02
C GLU A 161 -26.20 -8.60 11.17
N GLY A 162 -26.49 -8.93 12.42
CA GLY A 162 -27.35 -9.97 12.93
C GLY A 162 -28.38 -10.55 11.98
N GLN A 163 -28.25 -11.83 11.70
CA GLN A 163 -29.42 -12.68 11.57
C GLN A 163 -29.88 -13.00 13.01
N ASP A 164 -30.68 -12.12 13.59
CA ASP A 164 -31.58 -12.48 14.69
C ASP A 164 -32.69 -13.36 14.08
N ASP A 165 -32.63 -14.66 14.37
CA ASP A 165 -33.75 -15.59 14.19
C ASP A 165 -34.82 -15.37 15.26
#